data_e914b2f0730d65469cf26f4f493b8beb
#
_entry.id   e914b2f0730d65469cf26f4f493b8beb
#
_cell.length_a   1.000
_cell.length_b   1.000
_cell.length_c   1.000
_cell.angle_alpha   90.00
_cell.angle_beta   90.00
_cell.angle_gamma   90.00
#
_symmetry.space_group_name_H-M   'P 1'
#
loop_
_entity.id
_entity.type
_entity.pdbx_description
1 polymer ?
#
loop_
_entity_poly.entity_id
_entity_poly.type
_entity_poly.pdbx_seq_one_letter_code
_entity_poly.pdbx_strand_id
1 'polypeptide(L)'
;MVRIRLRRVGSRKNPVWRVVVADKRSPRDGRTIETIGQYNPQPDPSLIVLDEDRARHWLEKGARPTRTVATLLRTKGIEAAGT
;
A
#
# COMPACT_ATOMS: atom_id res chain seq x y z
N MET A 1 -9.09 1.41 13.65
CA MET A 1 -7.93 2.09 13.06
C MET A 1 -7.71 1.58 11.64
N VAL A 2 -7.52 2.49 10.72
CA VAL A 2 -7.30 2.16 9.30
C VAL A 2 -5.82 2.12 9.01
N ARG A 3 -5.39 1.11 8.24
CA ARG A 3 -4.00 0.97 7.81
C ARG A 3 -3.88 0.85 6.31
N ILE A 4 -2.78 1.36 5.78
CA ILE A 4 -2.39 1.17 4.38
C ILE A 4 -1.32 0.09 4.38
N ARG A 5 -1.60 -1.02 3.72
CA ARG A 5 -0.70 -2.18 3.76
C ARG A 5 -0.66 -2.89 2.42
N LEU A 6 0.28 -3.81 2.27
CA LEU A 6 0.41 -4.62 1.06
C LEU A 6 -0.39 -5.91 1.21
N ARG A 7 -1.09 -6.27 0.14
CA ARG A 7 -1.78 -7.55 0.02
C ARG A 7 -1.15 -8.33 -1.12
N ARG A 8 -0.73 -9.55 -0.85
CA ARG A 8 -0.13 -10.39 -1.89
C ARG A 8 -1.20 -10.93 -2.82
N VAL A 9 -0.96 -10.79 -4.12
CA VAL A 9 -1.79 -11.36 -5.18
C VAL A 9 -0.88 -12.00 -6.22
N GLY A 10 -1.43 -12.75 -7.15
CA GLY A 10 -0.66 -13.42 -8.18
C GLY A 10 -0.24 -14.83 -7.77
N SER A 11 0.62 -15.46 -8.56
CA SER A 11 1.05 -16.85 -8.34
C SER A 11 2.24 -16.92 -7.38
N ARG A 12 2.54 -18.13 -6.91
CA ARG A 12 3.71 -18.38 -6.06
C ARG A 12 5.01 -17.94 -6.71
N LYS A 13 5.15 -18.17 -8.01
CA LYS A 13 6.38 -17.90 -8.75
C LYS A 13 6.45 -16.45 -9.21
N ASN A 14 5.34 -15.73 -9.17
CA ASN A 14 5.26 -14.37 -9.69
C ASN A 14 4.43 -13.51 -8.75
N PRO A 15 4.93 -13.25 -7.53
CA PRO A 15 4.18 -12.47 -6.55
C PRO A 15 4.06 -11.01 -6.98
N VAL A 16 2.84 -10.50 -6.89
CA VAL A 16 2.54 -9.09 -7.08
C VAL A 16 1.81 -8.62 -5.84
N TRP A 17 2.10 -7.41 -5.41
CA TRP A 17 1.52 -6.84 -4.21
C TRP A 17 0.59 -5.70 -4.56
N ARG A 18 -0.53 -5.62 -3.89
CA ARG A 18 -1.43 -4.47 -4.00
C ARG A 18 -1.32 -3.62 -2.75
N VAL A 19 -1.31 -2.31 -2.95
CA VAL A 19 -1.35 -1.35 -1.85
C VAL A 19 -2.82 -1.13 -1.52
N VAL A 20 -3.23 -1.55 -0.34
CA VAL A 20 -4.65 -1.53 0.04
C VAL A 20 -4.84 -0.79 1.35
N VAL A 21 -6.03 -0.21 1.49
CA VAL A 21 -6.48 0.41 2.73
C VAL A 21 -7.42 -0.59 3.40
N ALA A 22 -7.15 -0.92 4.64
CA ALA A 22 -7.95 -1.91 5.37
C ALA A 22 -7.99 -1.58 6.86
N ASP A 23 -9.00 -2.13 7.54
CA ASP A 23 -9.07 -2.02 8.98
C ASP A 23 -7.94 -2.84 9.60
N LYS A 24 -7.31 -2.31 10.64
CA LYS A 24 -6.23 -2.97 11.36
C LYS A 24 -6.62 -4.38 11.83
N ARG A 25 -7.89 -4.58 12.16
CA ARG A 25 -8.40 -5.85 12.68
C ARG A 25 -8.58 -6.92 11.61
N SER A 26 -8.64 -6.51 10.34
CA SER A 26 -8.82 -7.47 9.24
C SER A 26 -7.53 -8.22 8.98
N PRO A 27 -7.60 -9.54 8.68
CA PRO A 27 -6.41 -10.27 8.27
C PRO A 27 -5.83 -9.73 6.96
N ARG A 28 -4.55 -9.99 6.71
CA ARG A 28 -3.86 -9.47 5.53
C ARG A 28 -4.61 -9.78 4.23
N ASP A 29 -5.16 -10.98 4.10
CA ASP A 29 -5.89 -11.40 2.90
C ASP A 29 -7.40 -11.25 3.06
N GLY A 30 -7.83 -10.49 4.07
CA GLY A 30 -9.24 -10.26 4.32
C GLY A 30 -9.79 -9.08 3.54
N ARG A 31 -10.95 -8.61 4.00
CA ARG A 31 -11.67 -7.52 3.35
C ARG A 31 -10.86 -6.23 3.35
N THR A 32 -10.79 -5.57 2.20
CA THR A 32 -10.16 -4.27 2.06
C THR A 32 -11.21 -3.18 1.87
N ILE A 33 -10.86 -1.97 2.29
CA ILE A 33 -11.72 -0.81 2.07
C ILE A 33 -11.55 -0.30 0.65
N GLU A 34 -10.29 -0.17 0.22
CA GLU A 34 -9.97 0.36 -1.10
C GLU A 34 -8.59 -0.12 -1.53
N THR A 35 -8.42 -0.38 -2.83
CA THR A 35 -7.10 -0.64 -3.42
C THR A 35 -6.61 0.65 -4.05
N ILE A 36 -5.44 1.14 -3.62
CA ILE A 36 -4.92 2.42 -4.07
C ILE A 36 -3.64 2.30 -4.91
N GLY A 37 -3.19 1.10 -5.17
CA GLY A 37 -2.01 0.91 -6.02
C GLY A 37 -1.57 -0.52 -6.07
N GLN A 38 -0.45 -0.75 -6.75
CA GLN A 38 0.16 -2.07 -6.81
C GLN A 38 1.69 -1.93 -6.88
N TYR A 39 2.37 -2.96 -6.40
CA TYR A 39 3.81 -3.02 -6.36
C TYR A 39 4.26 -4.36 -6.92
N ASN A 40 5.13 -4.32 -7.92
CA ASN A 40 5.73 -5.50 -8.51
C ASN A 40 7.25 -5.37 -8.39
N PRO A 41 7.90 -6.17 -7.53
CA PRO A 41 9.35 -6.08 -7.35
C PRO A 41 10.16 -6.81 -8.43
N GLN A 42 9.52 -7.58 -9.29
CA GLN A 42 10.24 -8.41 -10.25
C GLN A 42 10.91 -7.65 -11.39
N PRO A 43 10.26 -6.66 -12.04
CA PRO A 43 10.96 -5.87 -13.05
C PRO A 43 12.10 -5.06 -12.44
N ASP A 44 13.12 -4.78 -13.23
CA ASP A 44 14.21 -3.92 -12.83
C ASP A 44 14.20 -2.68 -13.73
N PRO A 45 13.86 -1.48 -13.21
CA PRO A 45 13.50 -1.22 -11.81
C PRO A 45 12.12 -1.75 -11.42
N SER A 46 11.90 -1.88 -10.12
CA SER A 46 10.61 -2.34 -9.60
C SER A 46 9.48 -1.43 -10.06
N LEU A 47 8.34 -2.02 -10.40
CA LEU A 47 7.18 -1.27 -10.84
C LEU A 47 6.31 -0.91 -9.64
N ILE A 48 6.09 0.38 -9.44
CA ILE A 48 5.21 0.89 -8.40
C ILE A 48 4.17 1.77 -9.06
N VAL A 49 2.90 1.36 -8.98
CA VAL A 49 1.77 2.17 -9.44
C VAL A 49 0.98 2.55 -8.21
N LEU A 50 0.77 3.84 -8.03
CA LEU A 50 0.11 4.33 -6.82
C LEU A 50 -0.79 5.52 -7.17
N ASP A 51 -2.03 5.47 -6.68
CA ASP A 51 -2.94 6.60 -6.76
C ASP A 51 -2.56 7.58 -5.65
N GLU A 52 -1.79 8.58 -6.00
CA GLU A 52 -1.26 9.54 -5.03
C GLU A 52 -2.35 10.33 -4.33
N ASP A 53 -3.39 10.72 -5.05
CA ASP A 53 -4.50 11.48 -4.46
C ASP A 53 -5.22 10.66 -3.39
N ARG A 54 -5.47 9.39 -3.68
CA ARG A 54 -6.14 8.51 -2.71
C ARG A 54 -5.22 8.21 -1.53
N ALA A 55 -3.93 8.00 -1.78
CA ALA A 55 -2.97 7.79 -0.70
C ALA A 55 -2.95 8.99 0.25
N ARG A 56 -2.86 10.19 -0.29
CA ARG A 56 -2.89 11.41 0.52
C ARG A 56 -4.20 11.56 1.27
N HIS A 57 -5.32 11.26 0.61
CA HIS A 57 -6.64 11.31 1.24
C HIS A 57 -6.69 10.44 2.50
N TRP A 58 -6.24 9.18 2.39
CA TRP A 58 -6.26 8.28 3.53
C TRP A 58 -5.26 8.67 4.62
N LEU A 59 -4.09 9.18 4.24
CA LEU A 59 -3.12 9.67 5.21
C LEU A 59 -3.67 10.86 5.99
N GLU A 60 -4.38 11.77 5.32
CA GLU A 60 -5.04 12.90 5.97
C GLU A 60 -6.16 12.46 6.91
N LYS A 61 -6.81 11.34 6.60
CA LYS A 61 -7.84 10.75 7.45
C LYS A 61 -7.27 9.97 8.64
N GLY A 62 -5.95 9.92 8.77
CA GLY A 62 -5.31 9.25 9.88
C GLY A 62 -4.93 7.80 9.62
N ALA A 63 -5.06 7.32 8.39
CA ALA A 63 -4.60 5.97 8.04
C ALA A 63 -3.09 5.89 8.22
N ARG A 64 -2.61 4.76 8.76
CA ARG A 64 -1.19 4.57 9.01
C ARG A 64 -0.61 3.53 8.06
N PRO A 65 0.45 3.86 7.32
CA PRO A 65 1.09 2.89 6.45
C PRO A 65 1.95 1.93 7.25
N THR A 66 2.06 0.69 6.74
CA THR A 66 3.06 -0.24 7.25
C THR A 66 4.44 0.29 6.85
N ARG A 67 5.48 -0.27 7.46
CA ARG A 67 6.86 0.16 7.18
C ARG A 67 7.19 0.06 5.70
N THR A 68 6.82 -1.06 5.06
CA THR A 68 7.08 -1.26 3.63
C THR A 68 6.33 -0.26 2.79
N VAL A 69 5.05 -0.02 3.09
CA VAL A 69 4.24 0.97 2.35
C VAL A 69 4.80 2.37 2.56
N ALA A 70 5.24 2.71 3.77
CA ALA A 70 5.84 4.01 4.03
C ALA A 70 7.06 4.24 3.14
N THR A 71 7.88 3.20 2.94
CA THR A 71 9.03 3.27 2.03
C THR A 71 8.59 3.49 0.59
N LEU A 72 7.55 2.78 0.13
CA LEU A 72 7.01 2.96 -1.22
C LEU A 72 6.45 4.36 -1.42
N LEU A 73 5.74 4.89 -0.44
CA LEU A 73 5.20 6.24 -0.50
C LEU A 73 6.31 7.27 -0.60
N ARG A 74 7.37 7.09 0.19
CA ARG A 74 8.52 7.99 0.15
C ARG A 74 9.19 7.96 -1.22
N THR A 75 9.31 6.79 -1.84
CA THR A 75 9.86 6.64 -3.19
C THR A 75 9.04 7.45 -4.20
N LYS A 76 7.74 7.58 -4.00
CA LYS A 76 6.87 8.36 -4.87
C LYS A 76 6.75 9.83 -4.43
N GLY A 77 7.51 10.25 -3.42
CA GLY A 77 7.48 11.63 -2.94
C GLY A 77 6.30 11.95 -2.03
N ILE A 78 5.62 10.95 -1.50
CA ILE A 78 4.52 11.13 -0.57
C ILE A 78 5.01 10.84 0.84
N GLU A 79 4.82 11.78 1.76
CA GLU A 79 5.19 11.58 3.15
C GLU A 79 3.94 11.30 3.99
N ALA A 80 4.03 10.27 4.84
CA ALA A 80 2.96 9.99 5.78
C ALA A 80 2.96 11.04 6.89
N ALA A 81 1.77 11.47 7.31
CA ALA A 81 1.64 12.42 8.40
C ALA A 81 2.24 11.83 9.68
N GLY A 82 3.04 12.63 10.38
CA GLY A 82 3.62 12.22 11.65
C GLY A 82 4.86 11.35 11.56
N THR A 83 5.46 11.22 10.38
CA THR A 83 6.73 10.49 10.21
C THR A 83 7.88 11.45 10.04
#